data_e7779958a527474f6ebe93542964738f
#
_entry.id   e7779958a527474f6ebe93542964738f
#
_cell.length_a   1.000
_cell.length_b   1.000
_cell.length_c   1.000
_cell.angle_alpha   90.00
_cell.angle_beta   90.00
_cell.angle_gamma   90.00
#
_symmetry.space_group_name_H-M   'P 1'
#
loop_
_entity.id
_entity.type
_entity.pdbx_description
1 polymer ?
#
loop_
_entity_poly.entity_id
_entity_poly.type
_entity_poly.pdbx_seq_one_letter_code
_entity_poly.pdbx_strand_id
1 'polypeptide(L)'
;MPTLKGLVSALLLVVTTLFWSVPLILLTLLKLITPTRSLRLVVLRGLNGVALNWIGSNLWWMRRWLKPELDVTLPGGLSPDQRWLVISNHRSWTDIFMLLMVLHRRIPMPRFFLKQQLIWIPIVGLAWWALEFPFMRRYSREQVERNPRLAEVDRQATERLCERAREMPLAIFNFVEGTRFTPAKRHAQNSPFRHLLRPKAGGVAQVLSLLGAQLDGILDVTLHYANPDPTFWGFLCGREGPITLEARRLEVPSWMLESRYHDDPHYKERFHSWLNALWQEKDQALESR
;
A
#
# COMPACT_ATOMS: atom_id res chain seq x y z
N MET A 1 -32.33 -3.29 3.36
CA MET A 1 -31.81 -1.90 3.40
C MET A 1 -30.30 -1.72 3.24
N PRO A 2 -29.52 -2.66 2.68
CA PRO A 2 -28.07 -2.51 2.52
C PRO A 2 -27.67 -1.35 1.59
N THR A 3 -28.42 -1.14 0.51
CA THR A 3 -28.16 -0.05 -0.45
C THR A 3 -28.24 1.34 0.20
N LEU A 4 -29.23 1.59 1.08
CA LEU A 4 -29.32 2.84 1.83
C LEU A 4 -28.10 3.02 2.75
N LYS A 5 -27.66 1.93 3.41
CA LYS A 5 -26.43 1.94 4.23
C LYS A 5 -25.22 2.30 3.39
N GLY A 6 -25.11 1.75 2.17
CA GLY A 6 -24.06 2.09 1.21
C GLY A 6 -24.07 3.55 0.78
N LEU A 7 -25.24 4.12 0.48
CA LEU A 7 -25.38 5.53 0.10
C LEU A 7 -24.99 6.47 1.24
N VAL A 8 -25.44 6.19 2.48
CA VAL A 8 -25.03 6.97 3.67
C VAL A 8 -23.51 6.86 3.88
N SER A 9 -22.94 5.67 3.75
CA SER A 9 -21.49 5.46 3.87
C SER A 9 -20.70 6.23 2.82
N ALA A 10 -21.17 6.23 1.56
CA ALA A 10 -20.55 7.01 0.48
C ALA A 10 -20.66 8.52 0.77
N LEU A 11 -21.82 9.00 1.24
CA LEU A 11 -22.00 10.40 1.64
C LEU A 11 -21.03 10.78 2.77
N LEU A 12 -20.90 9.96 3.81
CA LEU A 12 -19.96 10.21 4.92
C LEU A 12 -18.52 10.28 4.42
N LEU A 13 -18.12 9.39 3.50
CA LEU A 13 -16.79 9.42 2.88
C LEU A 13 -16.56 10.72 2.10
N VAL A 14 -17.56 11.18 1.33
CA VAL A 14 -17.49 12.44 0.58
C VAL A 14 -17.39 13.63 1.54
N VAL A 15 -18.25 13.72 2.54
CA VAL A 15 -18.27 14.83 3.51
C VAL A 15 -16.95 14.93 4.27
N THR A 16 -16.42 13.80 4.78
CA THR A 16 -15.13 13.81 5.48
C THR A 16 -13.99 14.19 4.54
N THR A 17 -14.03 13.77 3.28
CA THR A 17 -13.02 14.14 2.27
C THR A 17 -13.07 15.63 1.97
N LEU A 18 -14.24 16.21 1.77
CA LEU A 18 -14.41 17.65 1.55
C LEU A 18 -13.95 18.47 2.77
N PHE A 19 -14.30 18.04 3.98
CA PHE A 19 -13.88 18.70 5.21
C PHE A 19 -12.34 18.75 5.33
N TRP A 20 -11.67 17.60 5.20
CA TRP A 20 -10.23 17.51 5.33
C TRP A 20 -9.45 18.03 4.11
N SER A 21 -10.13 18.25 2.96
CA SER A 21 -9.50 18.87 1.80
C SER A 21 -9.12 20.34 2.05
N VAL A 22 -9.86 21.05 2.92
CA VAL A 22 -9.57 22.45 3.21
C VAL A 22 -8.17 22.64 3.82
N PRO A 23 -7.86 22.05 5.01
CA PRO A 23 -6.50 22.19 5.56
C PRO A 23 -5.44 21.53 4.67
N LEU A 24 -5.77 20.48 3.91
CA LEU A 24 -4.84 19.88 2.96
C LEU A 24 -4.44 20.85 1.85
N ILE A 25 -5.41 21.54 1.23
CA ILE A 25 -5.16 22.53 0.17
C ILE A 25 -4.33 23.69 0.72
N LEU A 26 -4.69 24.23 1.89
CA LEU A 26 -3.96 25.32 2.51
C LEU A 26 -2.49 24.96 2.78
N LEU A 27 -2.24 23.78 3.34
CA LEU A 27 -0.86 23.31 3.57
C LEU A 27 -0.15 22.98 2.25
N THR A 28 -0.86 22.55 1.21
CA THR A 28 -0.27 22.31 -0.11
C THR A 28 0.18 23.63 -0.74
N LEU A 29 -0.64 24.67 -0.68
CA LEU A 29 -0.27 26.01 -1.14
C LEU A 29 0.93 26.54 -0.36
N LEU A 30 0.92 26.39 0.96
CA LEU A 30 2.06 26.75 1.80
C LEU A 30 3.34 25.99 1.39
N LYS A 31 3.24 24.69 1.10
CA LYS A 31 4.37 23.88 0.62
C LYS A 31 4.98 24.43 -0.67
N LEU A 32 4.14 24.93 -1.61
CA LEU A 32 4.61 25.47 -2.89
C LEU A 32 5.45 26.75 -2.74
N ILE A 33 5.07 27.61 -1.79
CA ILE A 33 5.78 28.89 -1.54
C ILE A 33 6.91 28.77 -0.51
N THR A 34 7.07 27.60 0.12
CA THR A 34 8.10 27.39 1.15
C THR A 34 9.48 27.26 0.50
N PRO A 35 10.45 28.14 0.82
CA PRO A 35 11.72 28.23 0.09
C PRO A 35 12.74 27.19 0.55
N THR A 36 12.72 26.76 1.83
CA THR A 36 13.75 25.90 2.41
C THR A 36 13.30 24.46 2.57
N ARG A 37 14.26 23.52 2.47
CA ARG A 37 14.01 22.07 2.67
C ARG A 37 13.47 21.79 4.07
N SER A 38 14.02 22.41 5.09
CA SER A 38 13.59 22.19 6.49
C SER A 38 12.13 22.60 6.72
N LEU A 39 11.73 23.77 6.22
CA LEU A 39 10.33 24.21 6.30
C LEU A 39 9.39 23.32 5.48
N ARG A 40 9.81 22.83 4.31
CA ARG A 40 9.04 21.87 3.53
C ARG A 40 8.79 20.58 4.29
N LEU A 41 9.76 20.08 5.06
CA LEU A 41 9.59 18.91 5.92
C LEU A 41 8.58 19.15 7.04
N VAL A 42 8.57 20.34 7.63
CA VAL A 42 7.57 20.73 8.64
C VAL A 42 6.17 20.74 8.03
N VAL A 43 6.00 21.38 6.85
CA VAL A 43 4.72 21.38 6.14
C VAL A 43 4.29 19.97 5.73
N LEU A 44 5.22 19.13 5.29
CA LEU A 44 4.92 17.74 4.95
C LEU A 44 4.47 16.93 6.18
N ARG A 45 5.05 17.17 7.37
CA ARG A 45 4.56 16.57 8.62
C ARG A 45 3.13 17.04 8.92
N GLY A 46 2.83 18.31 8.71
CA GLY A 46 1.46 18.85 8.81
C GLY A 46 0.48 18.17 7.85
N LEU A 47 0.87 18.01 6.57
CA LEU A 47 0.09 17.29 5.56
C LEU A 47 -0.15 15.82 5.96
N ASN A 48 0.87 15.15 6.50
CA ASN A 48 0.72 13.79 7.05
C ASN A 48 -0.29 13.77 8.22
N GLY A 49 -0.23 14.77 9.10
CA GLY A 49 -1.19 14.91 10.21
C GLY A 49 -2.63 15.06 9.71
N VAL A 50 -2.86 15.91 8.70
CA VAL A 50 -4.18 16.08 8.04
C VAL A 50 -4.65 14.75 7.45
N ALA A 51 -3.79 14.04 6.71
CA ALA A 51 -4.13 12.76 6.11
C ALA A 51 -4.44 11.68 7.17
N LEU A 52 -3.65 11.60 8.24
CA LEU A 52 -3.91 10.68 9.36
C LEU A 52 -5.25 10.99 10.05
N ASN A 53 -5.60 12.27 10.21
CA ASN A 53 -6.87 12.65 10.80
C ASN A 53 -8.05 12.36 9.84
N TRP A 54 -7.88 12.58 8.52
CA TRP A 54 -8.85 12.15 7.52
C TRP A 54 -9.09 10.62 7.59
N ILE A 55 -8.02 9.83 7.63
CA ILE A 55 -8.09 8.37 7.83
C ILE A 55 -8.83 8.08 9.13
N GLY A 56 -8.42 8.67 10.25
CA GLY A 56 -9.01 8.45 11.56
C GLY A 56 -10.51 8.75 11.60
N SER A 57 -10.94 9.86 10.99
CA SER A 57 -12.37 10.24 10.89
C SER A 57 -13.17 9.19 10.11
N ASN A 58 -12.62 8.70 8.99
CA ASN A 58 -13.26 7.65 8.20
C ASN A 58 -13.31 6.32 8.96
N LEU A 59 -12.23 5.92 9.62
CA LEU A 59 -12.20 4.70 10.44
C LEU A 59 -13.16 4.77 11.61
N TRP A 60 -13.33 5.96 12.22
CA TRP A 60 -14.24 6.15 13.33
C TRP A 60 -15.68 5.83 12.92
N TRP A 61 -16.22 6.46 11.86
CA TRP A 61 -17.58 6.18 11.44
C TRP A 61 -17.74 4.78 10.83
N MET A 62 -16.72 4.25 10.12
CA MET A 62 -16.74 2.88 9.60
C MET A 62 -16.89 1.86 10.74
N ARG A 63 -16.13 1.99 11.82
CA ARG A 63 -16.24 1.11 12.99
C ARG A 63 -17.60 1.23 13.70
N ARG A 64 -18.17 2.42 13.75
CA ARG A 64 -19.46 2.66 14.44
C ARG A 64 -20.67 2.29 13.58
N TRP A 65 -20.62 2.54 12.29
CA TRP A 65 -21.71 2.40 11.34
C TRP A 65 -21.69 1.08 10.57
N LEU A 66 -20.57 0.74 9.94
CA LEU A 66 -20.43 -0.50 9.18
C LEU A 66 -20.25 -1.70 10.11
N LYS A 67 -19.52 -1.53 11.21
CA LYS A 67 -19.20 -2.58 12.20
C LYS A 67 -18.63 -3.82 11.51
N PRO A 68 -17.55 -3.70 10.72
CA PRO A 68 -17.00 -4.85 10.03
C PRO A 68 -16.53 -5.91 11.03
N GLU A 69 -16.83 -7.16 10.77
CA GLU A 69 -16.32 -8.30 11.53
C GLU A 69 -14.86 -8.51 11.13
N LEU A 70 -13.94 -8.10 12.01
CA LEU A 70 -12.51 -8.19 11.79
C LEU A 70 -11.86 -9.13 12.78
N ASP A 71 -11.21 -10.18 12.26
CA ASP A 71 -10.29 -11.01 13.00
C ASP A 71 -8.86 -10.56 12.67
N VAL A 72 -8.11 -10.10 13.69
CA VAL A 72 -6.85 -9.39 13.49
C VAL A 72 -5.75 -9.98 14.35
N THR A 73 -4.69 -10.45 13.69
CA THR A 73 -3.45 -10.88 14.34
C THR A 73 -2.30 -9.96 13.91
N LEU A 74 -1.65 -9.31 14.89
CA LEU A 74 -0.52 -8.41 14.65
C LEU A 74 0.70 -8.78 15.49
N PRO A 75 1.91 -8.58 14.97
CA PRO A 75 3.11 -8.70 15.77
C PRO A 75 3.19 -7.56 16.80
N GLY A 76 3.84 -7.83 17.94
CA GLY A 76 4.15 -6.79 18.91
C GLY A 76 5.20 -5.79 18.43
N GLY A 77 5.33 -4.65 19.13
CA GLY A 77 6.41 -3.68 18.92
C GLY A 77 6.28 -2.80 17.68
N LEU A 78 5.08 -2.67 17.10
CA LEU A 78 4.82 -1.71 16.02
C LEU A 78 4.79 -0.28 16.58
N SER A 79 5.50 0.65 15.91
CA SER A 79 5.57 2.06 16.29
C SER A 79 5.45 2.99 15.09
N PRO A 80 4.82 4.19 15.25
CA PRO A 80 4.80 5.22 14.21
C PRO A 80 6.16 5.82 13.87
N ASP A 81 7.19 5.56 14.68
CA ASP A 81 8.55 6.09 14.49
C ASP A 81 9.47 5.14 13.70
N GLN A 82 8.95 3.99 13.32
CA GLN A 82 9.68 2.95 12.57
C GLN A 82 9.55 3.13 11.07
N ARG A 83 10.34 2.35 10.30
CA ARG A 83 10.29 2.28 8.83
C ARG A 83 9.92 0.88 8.40
N TRP A 84 8.84 0.74 7.66
CA TRP A 84 8.32 -0.57 7.27
C TRP A 84 8.19 -0.71 5.77
N LEU A 85 8.58 -1.86 5.25
CA LEU A 85 8.09 -2.35 3.98
C LEU A 85 6.90 -3.26 4.26
N VAL A 86 5.70 -2.84 3.90
CA VAL A 86 4.48 -3.65 4.06
C VAL A 86 4.18 -4.33 2.75
N ILE A 87 4.15 -5.64 2.75
CA ILE A 87 3.78 -6.46 1.57
C ILE A 87 2.46 -7.17 1.84
N SER A 88 1.57 -7.21 0.85
CA SER A 88 0.26 -7.83 0.99
C SER A 88 -0.23 -8.43 -0.31
N ASN A 89 -1.11 -9.44 -0.22
CA ASN A 89 -1.97 -9.86 -1.31
C ASN A 89 -3.04 -8.79 -1.58
N HIS A 90 -3.71 -8.86 -2.74
CA HIS A 90 -4.66 -7.83 -3.18
C HIS A 90 -5.94 -8.43 -3.75
N ARG A 91 -7.06 -8.26 -3.05
CA ARG A 91 -8.37 -8.80 -3.41
C ARG A 91 -9.34 -7.72 -3.88
N SER A 92 -9.38 -6.58 -3.17
CA SER A 92 -10.40 -5.56 -3.32
C SER A 92 -9.83 -4.15 -3.10
N TRP A 93 -10.52 -3.12 -3.51
CA TRP A 93 -10.26 -1.75 -3.04
C TRP A 93 -10.45 -1.61 -1.52
N THR A 94 -11.25 -2.49 -0.93
CA THR A 94 -11.49 -2.57 0.52
C THR A 94 -10.21 -2.87 1.29
N ASP A 95 -9.23 -3.57 0.68
CA ASP A 95 -7.94 -3.92 1.31
C ASP A 95 -7.24 -2.70 1.89
N ILE A 96 -7.26 -1.56 1.16
CA ILE A 96 -6.64 -0.32 1.63
C ILE A 96 -7.29 0.15 2.93
N PHE A 97 -8.62 0.10 3.02
CA PHE A 97 -9.35 0.49 4.22
C PHE A 97 -9.12 -0.49 5.38
N MET A 98 -9.02 -1.80 5.10
CA MET A 98 -8.71 -2.80 6.12
C MET A 98 -7.30 -2.62 6.67
N LEU A 99 -6.31 -2.46 5.80
CA LEU A 99 -4.93 -2.16 6.20
C LEU A 99 -4.84 -0.88 7.02
N LEU A 100 -5.50 0.20 6.57
CA LEU A 100 -5.55 1.46 7.31
C LEU A 100 -6.29 1.30 8.65
N MET A 101 -7.41 0.56 8.69
CA MET A 101 -8.19 0.35 9.90
C MET A 101 -7.40 -0.36 11.00
N VAL A 102 -6.56 -1.31 10.59
CA VAL A 102 -5.77 -2.13 11.51
C VAL A 102 -4.45 -1.47 11.88
N LEU A 103 -3.78 -0.83 10.91
CA LEU A 103 -2.42 -0.31 11.09
C LEU A 103 -2.37 1.21 11.41
N HIS A 104 -3.52 1.91 11.38
CA HIS A 104 -3.60 3.35 11.66
C HIS A 104 -2.95 3.71 12.99
N ARG A 105 -2.00 4.63 12.97
CA ARG A 105 -1.21 5.11 14.12
C ARG A 105 -0.41 4.02 14.87
N ARG A 106 -0.39 2.79 14.36
CA ARG A 106 0.50 1.71 14.86
C ARG A 106 1.81 1.65 14.08
N ILE A 107 1.76 2.12 12.83
CA ILE A 107 2.93 2.32 11.96
C ILE A 107 2.86 3.74 11.37
N PRO A 108 3.95 4.24 10.74
CA PRO A 108 3.95 5.57 10.13
C PRO A 108 2.92 5.70 9.01
N MET A 109 2.76 6.95 8.52
CA MET A 109 1.89 7.26 7.39
C MET A 109 2.19 6.36 6.18
N PRO A 110 1.21 5.58 5.69
CA PRO A 110 1.41 4.68 4.57
C PRO A 110 1.64 5.43 3.25
N ARG A 111 2.47 4.84 2.39
CA ARG A 111 2.69 5.24 1.01
C ARG A 111 2.48 4.05 0.10
N PHE A 112 1.46 4.12 -0.74
CA PHE A 112 1.17 3.10 -1.74
C PHE A 112 1.79 3.49 -3.08
N PHE A 113 2.23 2.50 -3.86
CA PHE A 113 2.57 2.70 -5.26
C PHE A 113 1.30 2.88 -6.08
N LEU A 114 1.07 4.08 -6.57
CA LEU A 114 -0.15 4.48 -7.27
C LEU A 114 0.04 4.43 -8.79
N LYS A 115 -1.04 4.12 -9.53
CA LYS A 115 -1.03 4.30 -10.98
C LYS A 115 -1.02 5.79 -11.33
N GLN A 116 -0.25 6.19 -12.35
CA GLN A 116 -0.13 7.59 -12.77
C GLN A 116 -1.49 8.25 -13.02
N GLN A 117 -2.45 7.53 -13.61
CA GLN A 117 -3.78 8.07 -13.90
C GLN A 117 -4.56 8.51 -12.65
N LEU A 118 -4.24 7.99 -11.48
CA LEU A 118 -4.93 8.33 -10.24
C LEU A 118 -4.66 9.77 -9.77
N ILE A 119 -3.64 10.43 -10.34
CA ILE A 119 -3.37 11.86 -10.06
C ILE A 119 -4.53 12.77 -10.48
N TRP A 120 -5.34 12.33 -11.45
CA TRP A 120 -6.46 13.09 -12.00
C TRP A 120 -7.75 12.96 -11.19
N ILE A 121 -7.77 12.15 -10.13
CA ILE A 121 -8.92 12.08 -9.23
C ILE A 121 -9.00 13.40 -8.45
N PRO A 122 -10.08 14.17 -8.56
CA PRO A 122 -10.23 15.45 -7.87
C PRO A 122 -9.98 15.30 -6.36
N ILE A 123 -9.31 16.28 -5.75
CA ILE A 123 -8.96 16.33 -4.32
C ILE A 123 -8.01 15.20 -3.90
N VAL A 124 -8.37 13.94 -4.16
CA VAL A 124 -7.58 12.77 -3.72
C VAL A 124 -6.26 12.66 -4.46
N GLY A 125 -6.25 12.92 -5.78
CA GLY A 125 -5.02 12.99 -6.59
C GLY A 125 -4.08 14.10 -6.12
N LEU A 126 -4.65 15.28 -5.81
CA LEU A 126 -3.89 16.40 -5.23
C LEU A 126 -3.30 16.00 -3.86
N ALA A 127 -4.09 15.31 -3.02
CA ALA A 127 -3.62 14.84 -1.72
C ALA A 127 -2.43 13.89 -1.86
N TRP A 128 -2.53 12.89 -2.73
CA TRP A 128 -1.43 11.96 -2.98
C TRP A 128 -0.17 12.66 -3.52
N TRP A 129 -0.35 13.63 -4.43
CA TRP A 129 0.77 14.42 -4.95
C TRP A 129 1.41 15.29 -3.86
N ALA A 130 0.60 16.00 -3.06
CA ALA A 130 1.08 16.86 -1.97
C ALA A 130 1.82 16.06 -0.88
N LEU A 131 1.35 14.85 -0.62
CA LEU A 131 1.94 13.88 0.32
C LEU A 131 3.12 13.10 -0.27
N GLU A 132 3.50 13.35 -1.54
CA GLU A 132 4.63 12.71 -2.21
C GLU A 132 4.50 11.19 -2.36
N PHE A 133 3.29 10.72 -2.69
CA PHE A 133 3.10 9.34 -3.07
C PHE A 133 3.81 9.02 -4.40
N PRO A 134 4.41 7.83 -4.55
CA PRO A 134 5.04 7.44 -5.79
C PRO A 134 3.99 7.07 -6.85
N PHE A 135 3.96 7.84 -7.94
CA PHE A 135 3.12 7.53 -9.10
C PHE A 135 3.92 6.73 -10.11
N MET A 136 3.40 5.54 -10.46
CA MET A 136 4.03 4.56 -11.34
C MET A 136 3.30 4.50 -12.68
N ARG A 137 4.03 4.53 -13.78
CA ARG A 137 3.46 4.38 -15.12
C ARG A 137 3.21 2.91 -15.48
N ARG A 138 4.02 2.00 -14.92
CA ARG A 138 3.90 0.54 -15.07
C ARG A 138 3.91 0.11 -16.53
N TYR A 139 4.94 0.50 -17.25
CA TYR A 139 5.14 0.13 -18.63
C TYR A 139 5.23 -1.40 -18.81
N SER A 140 4.72 -1.91 -19.96
CA SER A 140 4.88 -3.32 -20.31
C SER A 140 6.34 -3.64 -20.69
N ARG A 141 6.69 -4.94 -20.62
CA ARG A 141 8.04 -5.38 -21.05
C ARG A 141 8.35 -4.94 -22.49
N GLU A 142 7.40 -5.07 -23.40
CA GLU A 142 7.55 -4.64 -24.80
C GLU A 142 7.81 -3.13 -24.92
N GLN A 143 7.15 -2.31 -24.10
CA GLN A 143 7.38 -0.87 -24.08
C GLN A 143 8.78 -0.54 -23.55
N VAL A 144 9.24 -1.23 -22.51
CA VAL A 144 10.58 -1.04 -21.94
C VAL A 144 11.66 -1.54 -22.91
N GLU A 145 11.45 -2.66 -23.60
CA GLU A 145 12.36 -3.18 -24.61
C GLU A 145 12.53 -2.19 -25.78
N ARG A 146 11.43 -1.56 -26.21
CA ARG A 146 11.47 -0.51 -27.26
C ARG A 146 12.10 0.80 -26.79
N ASN A 147 11.96 1.12 -25.50
CA ASN A 147 12.53 2.33 -24.92
C ASN A 147 12.94 2.10 -23.45
N PRO A 148 14.21 1.71 -23.21
CA PRO A 148 14.73 1.43 -21.87
C PRO A 148 14.60 2.61 -20.87
N ARG A 149 14.54 3.87 -21.36
CA ARG A 149 14.33 5.05 -20.49
C ARG A 149 13.00 5.02 -19.72
N LEU A 150 12.03 4.24 -20.18
CA LEU A 150 10.73 4.14 -19.51
C LEU A 150 10.83 3.42 -18.15
N ALA A 151 11.73 2.44 -18.02
CA ALA A 151 11.99 1.77 -16.74
C ALA A 151 12.57 2.74 -15.71
N GLU A 152 13.37 3.68 -16.16
CA GLU A 152 14.02 4.69 -15.32
C GLU A 152 13.01 5.60 -14.61
N VAL A 153 11.87 5.92 -15.24
CA VAL A 153 10.84 6.79 -14.64
C VAL A 153 10.26 6.19 -13.36
N ASP A 154 9.91 4.89 -13.42
CA ASP A 154 9.36 4.19 -12.26
C ASP A 154 10.44 3.95 -11.18
N ARG A 155 11.69 3.70 -11.59
CA ARG A 155 12.84 3.59 -10.68
C ARG A 155 13.06 4.89 -9.90
N GLN A 156 13.09 6.03 -10.57
CA GLN A 156 13.27 7.34 -9.94
C GLN A 156 12.11 7.70 -8.99
N ALA A 157 10.87 7.29 -9.30
CA ALA A 157 9.75 7.49 -8.38
C ALA A 157 9.95 6.72 -7.06
N THR A 158 10.47 5.50 -7.15
CA THR A 158 10.80 4.68 -5.98
C THR A 158 11.97 5.25 -5.21
N GLU A 159 13.04 5.71 -5.89
CA GLU A 159 14.21 6.35 -5.27
C GLU A 159 13.82 7.57 -4.46
N ARG A 160 13.01 8.48 -5.03
CA ARG A 160 12.50 9.66 -4.31
C ARG A 160 11.71 9.30 -3.06
N LEU A 161 10.89 8.25 -3.12
CA LEU A 161 10.18 7.74 -1.94
C LEU A 161 11.16 7.23 -0.88
N CYS A 162 12.18 6.47 -1.30
CA CYS A 162 13.20 5.95 -0.40
C CYS A 162 14.07 7.06 0.22
N GLU A 163 14.40 8.11 -0.54
CA GLU A 163 15.06 9.31 0.00
C GLU A 163 14.21 9.96 1.09
N ARG A 164 12.90 10.06 0.88
CA ARG A 164 12.00 10.60 1.88
C ARG A 164 11.92 9.72 3.13
N ALA A 165 11.96 8.40 2.96
CA ALA A 165 11.98 7.46 4.06
C ALA A 165 13.25 7.55 4.92
N ARG A 166 14.36 8.08 4.38
CA ARG A 166 15.56 8.38 5.17
C ARG A 166 15.40 9.61 6.05
N GLU A 167 14.57 10.57 5.64
CA GLU A 167 14.38 11.84 6.35
C GLU A 167 13.29 11.77 7.42
N MET A 168 12.33 10.85 7.28
CA MET A 168 11.21 10.70 8.22
C MET A 168 10.69 9.26 8.23
N PRO A 169 10.13 8.79 9.36
CA PRO A 169 9.46 7.50 9.41
C PRO A 169 8.34 7.42 8.38
N LEU A 170 8.26 6.33 7.65
CA LEU A 170 7.14 6.02 6.78
C LEU A 170 7.02 4.50 6.51
N ALA A 171 5.84 4.08 6.11
CA ALA A 171 5.56 2.70 5.72
C ALA A 171 5.31 2.64 4.21
N ILE A 172 6.14 1.87 3.50
CA ILE A 172 6.00 1.66 2.06
C ILE A 172 5.13 0.42 1.84
N PHE A 173 3.96 0.61 1.23
CA PHE A 173 3.01 -0.45 0.96
C PHE A 173 3.14 -0.97 -0.47
N ASN A 174 3.30 -2.27 -0.60
CA ASN A 174 3.36 -2.95 -1.89
C ASN A 174 2.37 -4.11 -1.94
N PHE A 175 1.36 -3.98 -2.80
CA PHE A 175 0.57 -5.11 -3.22
C PHE A 175 1.36 -5.90 -4.26
N VAL A 176 2.05 -6.95 -3.81
CA VAL A 176 3.11 -7.62 -4.56
C VAL A 176 2.61 -8.27 -5.86
N GLU A 177 1.33 -8.60 -5.95
CA GLU A 177 0.68 -9.08 -7.17
C GLU A 177 0.57 -7.99 -8.26
N GLY A 178 0.68 -6.70 -7.87
CA GLY A 178 0.60 -5.55 -8.76
C GLY A 178 -0.79 -5.28 -9.35
N THR A 179 -1.76 -6.14 -9.07
CA THR A 179 -3.18 -6.00 -9.45
C THR A 179 -4.05 -6.83 -8.52
N ARG A 180 -5.34 -6.52 -8.44
CA ARG A 180 -6.31 -7.29 -7.66
C ARG A 180 -6.50 -8.67 -8.26
N PHE A 181 -6.58 -9.68 -7.40
CA PHE A 181 -6.88 -11.05 -7.76
C PHE A 181 -8.24 -11.13 -8.47
N THR A 182 -8.30 -11.91 -9.53
CA THR A 182 -9.53 -12.46 -10.12
C THR A 182 -9.20 -13.85 -10.70
N PRO A 183 -10.17 -14.77 -10.75
CA PRO A 183 -9.96 -16.10 -11.35
C PRO A 183 -9.44 -16.01 -12.80
N ALA A 184 -9.97 -15.08 -13.60
CA ALA A 184 -9.52 -14.85 -14.96
C ALA A 184 -8.04 -14.44 -15.06
N LYS A 185 -7.58 -13.55 -14.17
CA LYS A 185 -6.16 -13.15 -14.14
C LYS A 185 -5.25 -14.26 -13.64
N ARG A 186 -5.71 -15.04 -12.65
CA ARG A 186 -4.98 -16.21 -12.17
C ARG A 186 -4.74 -17.19 -13.32
N HIS A 187 -5.78 -17.49 -14.08
CA HIS A 187 -5.69 -18.37 -15.26
C HIS A 187 -4.77 -17.78 -16.33
N ALA A 188 -4.95 -16.50 -16.70
CA ALA A 188 -4.14 -15.83 -17.70
C ALA A 188 -2.64 -15.76 -17.34
N GLN A 189 -2.30 -15.74 -16.05
CA GLN A 189 -0.92 -15.74 -15.56
C GLN A 189 -0.36 -17.17 -15.35
N ASN A 190 -1.15 -18.22 -15.54
CA ASN A 190 -0.80 -19.58 -15.13
C ASN A 190 -0.22 -19.58 -13.69
N SER A 191 -0.92 -18.92 -12.75
CA SER A 191 -0.44 -18.84 -11.37
C SER A 191 -0.42 -20.22 -10.73
N PRO A 192 0.69 -20.63 -10.07
CA PRO A 192 0.75 -21.89 -9.34
C PRO A 192 -0.06 -21.86 -8.04
N PHE A 193 -0.44 -20.66 -7.59
CA PHE A 193 -1.18 -20.44 -6.36
C PHE A 193 -2.69 -20.54 -6.60
N ARG A 194 -3.42 -21.06 -5.63
CA ARG A 194 -4.88 -21.23 -5.72
C ARG A 194 -5.63 -19.91 -5.46
N HIS A 195 -5.17 -19.15 -4.46
CA HIS A 195 -5.83 -17.95 -3.95
C HIS A 195 -5.10 -16.66 -4.31
N LEU A 196 -3.93 -16.75 -4.96
CA LEU A 196 -3.03 -15.62 -5.23
C LEU A 196 -2.62 -15.55 -6.71
N LEU A 197 -2.24 -14.35 -7.15
CA LEU A 197 -1.55 -14.16 -8.41
C LEU A 197 -0.02 -14.33 -8.21
N ARG A 198 0.72 -14.47 -9.31
CA ARG A 198 2.19 -14.52 -9.24
C ARG A 198 2.74 -13.22 -8.66
N PRO A 199 3.64 -13.28 -7.65
CA PRO A 199 4.23 -12.09 -7.05
C PRO A 199 5.22 -11.43 -8.02
N LYS A 200 5.26 -10.09 -7.99
CA LYS A 200 6.20 -9.27 -8.79
C LYS A 200 7.32 -8.77 -7.90
N ALA A 201 8.49 -9.32 -8.07
CA ALA A 201 9.65 -9.07 -7.24
C ALA A 201 10.23 -7.63 -7.35
N GLY A 202 10.14 -7.01 -8.54
CA GLY A 202 10.88 -5.78 -8.84
C GLY A 202 10.69 -4.63 -7.85
N GLY A 203 9.42 -4.32 -7.48
CA GLY A 203 9.16 -3.23 -6.54
C GLY A 203 9.62 -3.51 -5.11
N VAL A 204 9.50 -4.75 -4.66
CA VAL A 204 9.98 -5.20 -3.33
C VAL A 204 11.52 -5.17 -3.31
N ALA A 205 12.15 -5.75 -4.31
CA ALA A 205 13.61 -5.80 -4.43
C ALA A 205 14.24 -4.39 -4.47
N GLN A 206 13.64 -3.48 -5.23
CA GLN A 206 14.13 -2.10 -5.33
C GLN A 206 14.05 -1.36 -3.98
N VAL A 207 12.96 -1.49 -3.24
CA VAL A 207 12.85 -0.88 -1.90
C VAL A 207 13.88 -1.47 -0.96
N LEU A 208 14.06 -2.79 -0.96
CA LEU A 208 15.03 -3.47 -0.09
C LEU A 208 16.47 -3.09 -0.44
N SER A 209 16.82 -2.97 -1.71
CA SER A 209 18.15 -2.52 -2.12
C SER A 209 18.47 -1.08 -1.72
N LEU A 210 17.45 -0.21 -1.67
CA LEU A 210 17.64 1.22 -1.36
C LEU A 210 17.54 1.54 0.13
N LEU A 211 16.73 0.80 0.87
CA LEU A 211 16.39 1.08 2.26
C LEU A 211 16.59 -0.10 3.21
N GLY A 212 16.90 -1.30 2.72
CA GLY A 212 16.87 -2.52 3.53
C GLY A 212 17.58 -2.41 4.88
N ALA A 213 18.77 -1.81 4.91
CA ALA A 213 19.54 -1.57 6.14
C ALA A 213 18.91 -0.54 7.11
N GLN A 214 17.91 0.23 6.67
CA GLN A 214 17.26 1.29 7.45
C GLN A 214 15.82 0.92 7.82
N LEU A 215 15.31 -0.20 7.29
CA LEU A 215 14.00 -0.71 7.65
C LEU A 215 14.05 -1.42 9.02
N ASP A 216 13.05 -1.19 9.82
CA ASP A 216 12.81 -1.94 11.05
C ASP A 216 12.28 -3.36 10.78
N GLY A 217 11.93 -3.65 9.54
CA GLY A 217 11.55 -4.96 9.04
C GLY A 217 10.58 -4.92 7.86
N ILE A 218 10.18 -6.11 7.44
CA ILE A 218 9.10 -6.32 6.47
C ILE A 218 7.87 -6.74 7.26
N LEU A 219 6.73 -6.09 7.00
CA LEU A 219 5.45 -6.51 7.54
C LEU A 219 4.70 -7.27 6.44
N ASP A 220 4.67 -8.59 6.56
CA ASP A 220 3.96 -9.47 5.63
C ASP A 220 2.51 -9.63 6.08
N VAL A 221 1.59 -9.08 5.29
CA VAL A 221 0.16 -9.04 5.61
C VAL A 221 -0.61 -9.98 4.70
N THR A 222 -1.45 -10.83 5.29
CA THR A 222 -2.40 -11.69 4.60
C THR A 222 -3.81 -11.20 4.87
N LEU A 223 -4.55 -10.90 3.80
CA LEU A 223 -5.96 -10.53 3.83
C LEU A 223 -6.81 -11.67 3.29
N HIS A 224 -7.81 -12.08 4.07
CA HIS A 224 -8.83 -13.04 3.68
C HIS A 224 -10.22 -12.44 3.87
N TYR A 225 -11.12 -12.71 2.93
CA TYR A 225 -12.52 -12.35 2.95
C TYR A 225 -13.37 -13.60 2.89
N ALA A 226 -14.34 -13.74 3.78
CA ALA A 226 -15.33 -14.82 3.68
C ALA A 226 -16.19 -14.67 2.40
N ASN A 227 -16.41 -13.44 1.93
CA ASN A 227 -16.99 -13.17 0.64
C ASN A 227 -15.98 -13.50 -0.48
N PRO A 228 -16.27 -14.43 -1.41
CA PRO A 228 -15.35 -14.81 -2.49
C PRO A 228 -15.12 -13.67 -3.51
N ASP A 229 -16.05 -12.72 -3.63
CA ASP A 229 -15.96 -11.57 -4.54
C ASP A 229 -16.13 -10.24 -3.77
N PRO A 230 -15.13 -9.85 -2.95
CA PRO A 230 -15.21 -8.66 -2.12
C PRO A 230 -15.17 -7.40 -2.98
N THR A 231 -16.13 -6.50 -2.76
CA THR A 231 -16.24 -5.23 -3.47
C THR A 231 -16.26 -4.05 -2.51
N PHE A 232 -15.75 -2.89 -2.96
CA PHE A 232 -15.81 -1.68 -2.14
C PHE A 232 -17.27 -1.24 -1.87
N TRP A 233 -18.14 -1.42 -2.84
CA TRP A 233 -19.57 -1.14 -2.64
C TRP A 233 -20.21 -2.11 -1.65
N GLY A 234 -19.88 -3.41 -1.73
CA GLY A 234 -20.29 -4.42 -0.76
C GLY A 234 -19.89 -4.04 0.66
N PHE A 235 -18.64 -3.58 0.82
CA PHE A 235 -18.12 -3.07 2.10
C PHE A 235 -18.93 -1.86 2.61
N LEU A 236 -19.18 -0.84 1.78
CA LEU A 236 -19.98 0.33 2.15
C LEU A 236 -21.42 -0.06 2.53
N CYS A 237 -21.95 -1.11 1.94
CA CYS A 237 -23.26 -1.68 2.27
C CYS A 237 -23.24 -2.57 3.52
N GLY A 238 -22.06 -2.90 4.09
CA GLY A 238 -21.90 -3.82 5.22
C GLY A 238 -22.22 -5.28 4.86
N ARG A 239 -21.83 -5.74 3.67
CA ARG A 239 -22.14 -7.08 3.12
C ARG A 239 -20.93 -7.98 2.93
N GLU A 240 -19.72 -7.55 3.36
CA GLU A 240 -18.50 -8.33 3.09
C GLU A 240 -18.31 -9.56 3.99
N GLY A 241 -19.09 -9.66 5.08
CA GLY A 241 -18.92 -10.74 6.07
C GLY A 241 -17.61 -10.62 6.86
N PRO A 242 -17.19 -11.69 7.53
CA PRO A 242 -15.94 -11.74 8.26
C PRO A 242 -14.72 -11.49 7.36
N ILE A 243 -13.81 -10.70 7.87
CA ILE A 243 -12.53 -10.36 7.22
C ILE A 243 -11.42 -10.69 8.19
N THR A 244 -10.45 -11.49 7.75
CA THR A 244 -9.27 -11.79 8.56
C THR A 244 -8.07 -11.03 8.02
N LEU A 245 -7.31 -10.41 8.91
CA LEU A 245 -6.05 -9.78 8.62
C LEU A 245 -4.97 -10.31 9.55
N GLU A 246 -4.02 -11.00 9.00
CA GLU A 246 -2.83 -11.44 9.72
C GLU A 246 -1.60 -10.70 9.22
N ALA A 247 -0.84 -10.15 10.15
CA ALA A 247 0.45 -9.55 9.85
C ALA A 247 1.55 -10.22 10.67
N ARG A 248 2.66 -10.56 10.01
CA ARG A 248 3.86 -11.07 10.67
C ARG A 248 5.05 -10.18 10.35
N ARG A 249 5.93 -10.01 11.31
CA ARG A 249 7.20 -9.31 11.13
C ARG A 249 8.23 -10.27 10.57
N LEU A 250 8.87 -9.87 9.47
CA LEU A 250 10.03 -10.56 8.91
C LEU A 250 11.24 -9.63 9.03
N GLU A 251 12.37 -10.20 9.42
CA GLU A 251 13.65 -9.50 9.33
C GLU A 251 14.08 -9.37 7.88
N VAL A 252 14.81 -8.31 7.54
CA VAL A 252 15.40 -8.17 6.22
C VAL A 252 16.65 -9.05 6.17
N PRO A 253 16.68 -10.13 5.36
CA PRO A 253 17.85 -10.98 5.27
C PRO A 253 19.07 -10.19 4.80
N SER A 254 20.23 -10.44 5.42
CA SER A 254 21.47 -9.69 5.13
C SER A 254 21.86 -9.72 3.66
N TRP A 255 21.62 -10.83 2.97
CA TRP A 255 21.90 -10.97 1.54
C TRP A 255 21.05 -10.05 0.65
N MET A 256 19.90 -9.53 1.15
CA MET A 256 19.04 -8.57 0.42
C MET A 256 19.54 -7.14 0.49
N LEU A 257 20.49 -6.84 1.37
CA LEU A 257 21.08 -5.51 1.52
C LEU A 257 22.05 -5.17 0.38
N GLU A 258 22.40 -6.16 -0.42
CA GLU A 258 23.24 -5.98 -1.59
C GLU A 258 22.40 -5.46 -2.77
N SER A 259 22.82 -4.34 -3.36
CA SER A 259 22.12 -3.67 -4.47
C SER A 259 22.39 -4.34 -5.82
N ARG A 260 22.04 -5.64 -5.97
CA ARG A 260 22.40 -6.45 -7.14
C ARG A 260 21.23 -7.03 -7.93
N TYR A 261 19.99 -6.67 -7.59
CA TYR A 261 18.81 -7.29 -8.21
C TYR A 261 18.75 -7.17 -9.75
N HIS A 262 19.26 -6.08 -10.32
CA HIS A 262 19.25 -5.86 -11.77
C HIS A 262 20.48 -6.39 -12.46
N ASP A 263 21.61 -6.49 -11.74
CA ASP A 263 22.92 -6.74 -12.32
C ASP A 263 23.39 -8.19 -12.09
N ASP A 264 22.84 -8.90 -11.11
CA ASP A 264 23.22 -10.26 -10.76
C ASP A 264 22.04 -11.24 -10.98
N PRO A 265 22.12 -12.14 -11.99
CA PRO A 265 21.10 -13.15 -12.24
C PRO A 265 20.90 -14.12 -11.07
N HIS A 266 21.96 -14.50 -10.34
CA HIS A 266 21.85 -15.40 -9.19
C HIS A 266 21.13 -14.73 -8.01
N TYR A 267 21.45 -13.46 -7.75
CA TYR A 267 20.74 -12.68 -6.75
C TYR A 267 19.24 -12.57 -7.10
N LYS A 268 18.92 -12.28 -8.37
CA LYS A 268 17.57 -12.19 -8.87
C LYS A 268 16.79 -13.51 -8.71
N GLU A 269 17.41 -14.63 -9.05
CA GLU A 269 16.82 -15.96 -8.88
C GLU A 269 16.57 -16.29 -7.41
N ARG A 270 17.55 -16.03 -6.53
CA ARG A 270 17.40 -16.20 -5.07
C ARG A 270 16.26 -15.36 -4.51
N PHE A 271 16.15 -14.12 -4.99
CA PHE A 271 15.07 -13.22 -4.58
C PHE A 271 13.69 -13.71 -5.01
N HIS A 272 13.56 -14.18 -6.26
CA HIS A 272 12.33 -14.79 -6.75
C HIS A 272 11.96 -16.06 -5.96
N SER A 273 12.93 -16.90 -5.64
CA SER A 273 12.71 -18.12 -4.86
C SER A 273 12.20 -17.79 -3.46
N TRP A 274 12.83 -16.83 -2.78
CA TRP A 274 12.37 -16.36 -1.47
C TRP A 274 10.95 -15.82 -1.51
N LEU A 275 10.63 -14.95 -2.49
CA LEU A 275 9.32 -14.34 -2.59
C LEU A 275 8.23 -15.37 -2.96
N ASN A 276 8.56 -16.33 -3.82
CA ASN A 276 7.65 -17.43 -4.15
C ASN A 276 7.41 -18.36 -2.95
N ALA A 277 8.42 -18.65 -2.14
CA ALA A 277 8.26 -19.44 -0.92
C ALA A 277 7.31 -18.74 0.07
N LEU A 278 7.51 -17.43 0.27
CA LEU A 278 6.63 -16.60 1.10
C LEU A 278 5.17 -16.61 0.58
N TRP A 279 5.00 -16.56 -0.74
CA TRP A 279 3.69 -16.61 -1.39
C TRP A 279 3.05 -17.99 -1.27
N GLN A 280 3.84 -19.07 -1.32
CA GLN A 280 3.37 -20.43 -1.10
C GLN A 280 2.83 -20.64 0.32
N GLU A 281 3.55 -20.16 1.34
CA GLU A 281 3.09 -20.18 2.73
C GLU A 281 1.77 -19.42 2.89
N LYS A 282 1.68 -18.23 2.26
CA LYS A 282 0.47 -17.40 2.28
C LYS A 282 -0.72 -18.09 1.59
N ASP A 283 -0.50 -18.73 0.46
CA ASP A 283 -1.55 -19.47 -0.28
C ASP A 283 -2.08 -20.66 0.53
N GLN A 284 -1.18 -21.40 1.20
CA GLN A 284 -1.55 -22.49 2.12
C GLN A 284 -2.36 -21.99 3.33
N ALA A 285 -1.97 -20.85 3.91
CA ALA A 285 -2.71 -20.23 5.00
C ALA A 285 -4.11 -19.76 4.57
N LEU A 286 -4.28 -19.35 3.32
CA LEU A 286 -5.58 -18.98 2.75
C LEU A 286 -6.44 -20.21 2.42
N GLU A 287 -5.85 -21.36 2.12
CA GLU A 287 -6.58 -22.60 1.83
C GLU A 287 -7.17 -23.25 3.09
N SER A 288 -6.55 -23.02 4.25
CA SER A 288 -7.00 -23.55 5.54
C SER A 288 -8.19 -22.78 6.16
N ARG A 289 -8.70 -21.76 5.49
CA ARG A 289 -9.78 -20.86 5.92
C ARG A 289 -10.98 -20.95 5.00
#